data_43c6685fb19c7280e9cb70f8a17adce5
#
_entry.id   43c6685fb19c7280e9cb70f8a17adce5
#
_cell.length_a   1.000
_cell.length_b   1.000
_cell.length_c   1.000
_cell.angle_alpha   90.00
_cell.angle_beta   90.00
_cell.angle_gamma   90.00
#
_symmetry.space_group_name_H-M   'P 1'
#
loop_
_entity.id
_entity.type
_entity.pdbx_description
1 polymer ?
#
loop_
_entity_poly.entity_id
_entity_poly.type
_entity_poly.pdbx_seq_one_letter_code
_entity_poly.pdbx_strand_id
1 'polypeptide(L)'
;MATPIRIKRSAIPGKRPQVSDLQVGELALNTYDAELVTLRDRFSATGIGTEVVRIGAGATVTNVIYVTKDGSDNNTGKKLGDAKATIAGAVAISTTSDVIRVSAGTYTENNPIALPKQVSIIGDSLREVSIVPNNAGSDLFHVAPGNYISDLSFTGTMTAGSAIVAFNPNVIRYFSQSAYVRNCTNFVTNSIGLKIDGNHSIGPFKSMVTDSYTQYNQNGIGCSITNEGYAQIVSMFTINTDVGVACNTGGQCDITNSNSSFGNYGLVADGVGPRKYTGIITSSQVADKDEFTINLNTPTLNVSNFVYDNTTGLATVTTSSAHGFEVGMGVTLSSISLTCPFGTKNYPDGKVGYVFEVKSVGTTTSFTTNVGPSTVPHTYNSGGTAKQDIIRPFDGQVVYFDALYKEVQKINVADGGSGYTTPPKITIDAPGTSWGIRATAVASIKDGSVDEITVVSNGRGYTGTPLINIAGNATASLIMVDKYYSIKSTTPISSGICTITVNDNVPYAVGVGSTVPFYKQSRIIASSHSFEYIGTGVDPVNSLPQKGAVPIQDNEIDNRNGGLTIYTSTDQTGNFRIGEGVIINQQEGTISGTFYSKSLFSTMTPFILALGGD
;
A
#
# COMPACT_ATOMS: atom_id res chain seq x y z
N MET A 1 -54.74 -13.37 39.31
CA MET A 1 -55.04 -13.44 37.86
C MET A 1 -54.04 -12.54 37.17
N ALA A 2 -53.25 -13.10 36.27
CA ALA A 2 -52.32 -12.29 35.48
C ALA A 2 -53.11 -11.47 34.46
N THR A 3 -52.98 -10.15 34.47
CA THR A 3 -53.65 -9.26 33.52
C THR A 3 -52.96 -9.46 32.16
N PRO A 4 -53.66 -9.89 31.10
CA PRO A 4 -53.03 -10.06 29.79
C PRO A 4 -52.61 -8.70 29.25
N ILE A 5 -51.31 -8.61 28.88
CA ILE A 5 -50.79 -7.42 28.18
C ILE A 5 -51.39 -7.43 26.78
N ARG A 6 -52.20 -6.43 26.44
CA ARG A 6 -52.71 -6.22 25.08
C ARG A 6 -51.83 -5.25 24.33
N ILE A 7 -51.35 -5.66 23.15
CA ILE A 7 -50.53 -4.84 22.28
C ILE A 7 -51.41 -4.34 21.10
N LYS A 8 -51.35 -3.07 20.76
CA LYS A 8 -52.00 -2.55 19.54
C LYS A 8 -51.41 -3.24 18.33
N ARG A 9 -52.23 -3.61 17.35
CA ARG A 9 -51.80 -4.39 16.18
C ARG A 9 -52.31 -3.78 14.86
N SER A 10 -51.49 -3.90 13.84
CA SER A 10 -51.87 -3.67 12.43
C SER A 10 -51.31 -4.77 11.56
N ALA A 11 -52.04 -5.19 10.54
CA ALA A 11 -51.59 -6.11 9.48
C ALA A 11 -51.42 -5.39 8.13
N ILE A 12 -51.44 -4.05 8.14
CA ILE A 12 -51.27 -3.25 6.94
C ILE A 12 -49.78 -3.01 6.72
N PRO A 13 -49.22 -3.32 5.53
CA PRO A 13 -47.83 -3.09 5.22
C PRO A 13 -47.43 -1.62 5.46
N GLY A 14 -46.30 -1.41 6.13
CA GLY A 14 -45.72 -0.09 6.42
C GLY A 14 -46.49 0.78 7.39
N LYS A 15 -47.66 0.32 7.93
CA LYS A 15 -48.44 1.14 8.85
C LYS A 15 -47.81 1.21 10.22
N ARG A 16 -47.48 2.41 10.65
CA ARG A 16 -47.01 2.76 12.01
C ARG A 16 -48.06 3.58 12.76
N PRO A 17 -48.16 3.45 14.09
CA PRO A 17 -48.96 4.34 14.89
C PRO A 17 -48.41 5.77 14.85
N GLN A 18 -49.29 6.75 14.98
CA GLN A 18 -48.92 8.15 15.22
C GLN A 18 -48.59 8.35 16.70
N VAL A 19 -47.93 9.45 17.05
CA VAL A 19 -47.61 9.84 18.44
C VAL A 19 -48.90 9.87 19.30
N SER A 20 -50.01 10.35 18.73
CA SER A 20 -51.32 10.40 19.37
C SER A 20 -51.98 9.02 19.61
N ASP A 21 -51.47 7.97 18.94
CA ASP A 21 -52.09 6.63 19.03
C ASP A 21 -51.57 5.80 20.20
N LEU A 22 -50.47 6.24 20.81
CA LEU A 22 -49.78 5.50 21.85
C LEU A 22 -49.57 6.35 23.11
N GLN A 23 -49.57 5.68 24.28
CA GLN A 23 -49.02 6.23 25.52
C GLN A 23 -47.52 5.96 25.62
N VAL A 24 -46.79 6.76 26.41
CA VAL A 24 -45.36 6.52 26.64
C VAL A 24 -45.15 5.12 27.22
N GLY A 25 -44.29 4.34 26.55
CA GLY A 25 -44.03 2.94 26.90
C GLY A 25 -45.06 1.93 26.38
N GLU A 26 -46.18 2.37 25.77
CA GLU A 26 -47.15 1.45 25.17
C GLU A 26 -46.57 0.80 23.90
N LEU A 27 -46.84 -0.49 23.73
CA LEU A 27 -46.33 -1.30 22.62
C LEU A 27 -47.35 -1.39 21.47
N ALA A 28 -46.86 -1.31 20.25
CA ALA A 28 -47.66 -1.65 19.07
C ALA A 28 -46.87 -2.56 18.11
N LEU A 29 -47.56 -3.53 17.53
CA LEU A 29 -46.98 -4.53 16.63
C LEU A 29 -47.60 -4.40 15.23
N ASN A 30 -46.77 -4.19 14.23
CA ASN A 30 -47.17 -4.46 12.86
C ASN A 30 -46.90 -5.94 12.55
N THR A 31 -47.97 -6.73 12.40
CA THR A 31 -47.86 -8.16 12.19
C THR A 31 -47.50 -8.54 10.75
N TYR A 32 -47.63 -7.62 9.81
CA TYR A 32 -47.18 -7.82 8.43
C TYR A 32 -45.67 -7.60 8.31
N ASP A 33 -45.18 -6.51 8.88
CA ASP A 33 -43.76 -6.14 8.81
C ASP A 33 -42.93 -6.75 9.96
N ALA A 34 -43.57 -7.48 10.89
CA ALA A 34 -42.96 -7.96 12.14
C ALA A 34 -42.27 -6.85 12.97
N GLU A 35 -42.83 -5.65 12.94
CA GLU A 35 -42.24 -4.47 13.57
C GLU A 35 -42.90 -4.16 14.91
N LEU A 36 -42.11 -4.17 15.97
CA LEU A 36 -42.55 -3.75 17.31
C LEU A 36 -42.06 -2.33 17.61
N VAL A 37 -42.99 -1.45 17.98
CA VAL A 37 -42.71 -0.03 18.25
C VAL A 37 -43.28 0.39 19.62
N THR A 38 -42.72 1.47 20.15
CA THR A 38 -43.23 2.12 21.38
C THR A 38 -43.15 3.64 21.24
N LEU A 39 -43.95 4.35 22.00
CA LEU A 39 -43.80 5.79 22.14
C LEU A 39 -42.80 6.08 23.26
N ARG A 40 -41.76 6.84 22.98
CA ARG A 40 -40.80 7.33 23.98
C ARG A 40 -40.92 8.83 24.20
N ASP A 41 -40.60 9.25 25.41
CA ASP A 41 -40.34 10.64 25.74
C ASP A 41 -38.82 10.89 25.74
N ARG A 42 -38.33 11.76 24.88
CA ARG A 42 -36.90 12.03 24.70
C ARG A 42 -36.41 13.22 25.51
N PHE A 43 -37.31 14.11 25.91
CA PHE A 43 -36.91 15.47 26.35
C PHE A 43 -37.56 15.95 27.66
N SER A 44 -38.53 15.28 28.22
CA SER A 44 -39.17 15.77 29.43
C SER A 44 -39.65 14.66 30.36
N ALA A 45 -39.56 14.95 31.65
CA ALA A 45 -40.21 14.14 32.71
C ALA A 45 -41.74 14.29 32.76
N THR A 46 -42.36 14.83 31.71
CA THR A 46 -43.81 15.15 31.69
C THR A 46 -44.68 13.98 31.27
N GLY A 47 -44.10 12.86 30.84
CA GLY A 47 -44.85 11.69 30.37
C GLY A 47 -45.55 11.89 29.01
N ILE A 48 -45.27 12.97 28.32
CA ILE A 48 -45.81 13.26 26.98
C ILE A 48 -44.84 12.62 25.98
N GLY A 49 -45.29 11.62 25.24
CA GLY A 49 -44.51 10.97 24.22
C GLY A 49 -44.21 11.87 23.03
N THR A 50 -42.95 11.89 22.60
CA THR A 50 -42.48 12.75 21.53
C THR A 50 -42.16 12.04 20.25
N GLU A 51 -41.94 10.73 20.32
CA GLU A 51 -41.48 9.95 19.15
C GLU A 51 -41.89 8.47 19.25
N VAL A 52 -42.42 7.92 18.15
CA VAL A 52 -42.66 6.49 18.00
C VAL A 52 -41.36 5.83 17.51
N VAL A 53 -40.79 4.96 18.33
CA VAL A 53 -39.51 4.29 18.05
C VAL A 53 -39.68 2.78 17.95
N ARG A 54 -38.87 2.15 17.13
CA ARG A 54 -38.80 0.71 17.02
C ARG A 54 -38.08 0.11 18.22
N ILE A 55 -38.65 -0.93 18.84
CA ILE A 55 -38.00 -1.70 19.91
C ILE A 55 -37.11 -2.78 19.28
N GLY A 56 -35.89 -2.89 19.80
CA GLY A 56 -34.91 -3.85 19.29
C GLY A 56 -34.04 -3.33 18.15
N ALA A 57 -34.26 -2.10 17.69
CA ALA A 57 -33.29 -1.40 16.90
C ALA A 57 -32.15 -0.94 17.81
N GLY A 58 -31.17 -1.80 18.06
CA GLY A 58 -29.83 -1.34 18.42
C GLY A 58 -29.44 -0.26 17.42
N ALA A 59 -28.48 0.60 17.77
CA ALA A 59 -28.08 1.79 16.99
C ALA A 59 -28.28 1.54 15.50
N THR A 60 -29.25 2.21 14.93
CA THR A 60 -29.81 1.98 13.60
C THR A 60 -28.72 1.96 12.56
N VAL A 61 -28.43 0.79 12.02
CA VAL A 61 -27.97 0.70 10.64
C VAL A 61 -29.16 1.17 9.80
N THR A 62 -29.23 2.46 9.55
CA THR A 62 -30.41 3.10 8.99
C THR A 62 -30.66 2.74 7.54
N ASN A 63 -29.65 2.17 6.85
CA ASN A 63 -29.75 1.86 5.43
C ASN A 63 -29.05 0.54 5.11
N VAL A 64 -29.76 -0.58 5.26
CA VAL A 64 -29.32 -1.87 4.74
C VAL A 64 -29.91 -2.06 3.33
N ILE A 65 -29.06 -2.41 2.39
CA ILE A 65 -29.43 -2.82 1.04
C ILE A 65 -29.14 -4.32 0.93
N TYR A 66 -30.12 -5.09 0.58
CA TYR A 66 -30.03 -6.55 0.44
C TYR A 66 -29.73 -6.96 -0.98
N VAL A 67 -28.84 -7.94 -1.12
CA VAL A 67 -28.51 -8.60 -2.40
C VAL A 67 -28.75 -10.09 -2.23
N THR A 68 -29.59 -10.67 -3.09
CA THR A 68 -29.91 -12.10 -3.08
C THR A 68 -29.92 -12.67 -4.49
N LYS A 69 -29.75 -13.98 -4.65
CA LYS A 69 -29.79 -14.65 -5.96
C LYS A 69 -31.15 -14.55 -6.64
N ASP A 70 -32.20 -14.48 -5.86
CA ASP A 70 -33.59 -14.35 -6.36
C ASP A 70 -34.03 -12.87 -6.49
N GLY A 71 -33.09 -11.94 -6.31
CA GLY A 71 -33.33 -10.50 -6.39
C GLY A 71 -33.44 -9.99 -7.84
N SER A 72 -33.73 -8.71 -7.97
CA SER A 72 -33.71 -7.97 -9.23
C SER A 72 -33.14 -6.58 -9.03
N ASP A 73 -32.31 -6.11 -9.96
CA ASP A 73 -31.75 -4.76 -9.86
C ASP A 73 -32.79 -3.65 -10.07
N ASN A 74 -33.99 -4.00 -10.51
CA ASN A 74 -35.13 -3.10 -10.50
C ASN A 74 -35.81 -2.95 -9.13
N ASN A 75 -35.50 -3.81 -8.17
CA ASN A 75 -36.02 -3.76 -6.80
C ASN A 75 -35.41 -2.61 -6.00
N THR A 76 -36.06 -2.24 -4.88
CA THR A 76 -35.55 -1.16 -4.01
C THR A 76 -34.34 -1.57 -3.17
N GLY A 77 -34.10 -2.86 -2.97
CA GLY A 77 -33.04 -3.39 -2.13
C GLY A 77 -33.28 -3.25 -0.62
N LYS A 78 -34.41 -2.71 -0.18
CA LYS A 78 -34.64 -2.35 1.24
C LYS A 78 -35.15 -3.50 2.12
N LYS A 79 -35.45 -4.66 1.56
CA LYS A 79 -35.91 -5.89 2.26
C LYS A 79 -35.42 -7.12 1.49
N LEU A 80 -35.32 -8.26 2.18
CA LEU A 80 -34.95 -9.54 1.54
C LEU A 80 -35.87 -9.93 0.38
N GLY A 81 -37.18 -9.75 0.54
CA GLY A 81 -38.16 -10.05 -0.52
C GLY A 81 -38.21 -9.01 -1.66
N ASP A 82 -37.40 -7.98 -1.60
CA ASP A 82 -37.29 -6.90 -2.59
C ASP A 82 -35.81 -6.53 -2.78
N ALA A 83 -34.94 -7.54 -2.78
CA ALA A 83 -33.50 -7.41 -2.82
C ALA A 83 -32.98 -7.12 -4.23
N LYS A 84 -31.79 -6.54 -4.33
CA LYS A 84 -31.04 -6.43 -5.58
C LYS A 84 -30.53 -7.79 -6.03
N ALA A 85 -30.30 -7.96 -7.32
CA ALA A 85 -29.70 -9.17 -7.89
C ALA A 85 -28.17 -9.16 -7.83
N THR A 86 -27.55 -7.95 -7.88
CA THR A 86 -26.11 -7.77 -7.98
C THR A 86 -25.59 -6.78 -6.95
N ILE A 87 -24.33 -6.92 -6.58
CA ILE A 87 -23.64 -5.94 -5.73
C ILE A 87 -23.56 -4.60 -6.47
N ALA A 88 -23.26 -4.62 -7.77
CA ALA A 88 -23.26 -3.41 -8.60
C ALA A 88 -24.59 -2.67 -8.57
N GLY A 89 -25.73 -3.38 -8.66
CA GLY A 89 -27.07 -2.82 -8.54
C GLY A 89 -27.36 -2.23 -7.16
N ALA A 90 -26.83 -2.85 -6.10
CA ALA A 90 -26.93 -2.32 -4.74
C ALA A 90 -26.07 -1.07 -4.57
N VAL A 91 -24.84 -1.07 -5.08
CA VAL A 91 -23.92 0.09 -5.05
C VAL A 91 -24.51 1.28 -5.81
N ALA A 92 -25.20 1.04 -6.94
CA ALA A 92 -25.81 2.11 -7.74
C ALA A 92 -26.85 2.95 -6.98
N ILE A 93 -27.51 2.37 -5.97
CA ILE A 93 -28.48 3.08 -5.12
C ILE A 93 -27.95 3.44 -3.74
N SER A 94 -26.74 3.02 -3.40
CA SER A 94 -26.16 3.24 -2.09
C SER A 94 -25.66 4.67 -1.91
N THR A 95 -25.75 5.14 -0.69
CA THR A 95 -25.23 6.44 -0.25
C THR A 95 -24.22 6.25 0.86
N THR A 96 -23.57 7.33 1.29
CA THR A 96 -22.59 7.30 2.38
C THR A 96 -23.14 6.57 3.62
N SER A 97 -22.36 5.64 4.15
CA SER A 97 -22.65 4.83 5.34
C SER A 97 -23.74 3.76 5.19
N ASP A 98 -24.15 3.44 3.97
CA ASP A 98 -25.02 2.30 3.74
C ASP A 98 -24.28 0.98 3.91
N VAL A 99 -25.00 -0.06 4.30
CA VAL A 99 -24.50 -1.43 4.41
C VAL A 99 -25.19 -2.30 3.35
N ILE A 100 -24.40 -2.89 2.47
CA ILE A 100 -24.86 -3.88 1.49
C ILE A 100 -24.69 -5.26 2.11
N ARG A 101 -25.81 -5.94 2.34
CA ARG A 101 -25.84 -7.30 2.88
C ARG A 101 -26.03 -8.28 1.74
N VAL A 102 -25.06 -9.18 1.55
CA VAL A 102 -25.04 -10.14 0.45
C VAL A 102 -25.34 -11.53 0.99
N SER A 103 -26.45 -12.10 0.56
CA SER A 103 -26.85 -13.46 0.96
C SER A 103 -26.05 -14.53 0.25
N ALA A 104 -26.10 -15.76 0.78
CA ALA A 104 -25.42 -16.91 0.21
C ALA A 104 -25.71 -17.06 -1.30
N GLY A 105 -24.66 -17.35 -2.07
CA GLY A 105 -24.74 -17.53 -3.52
C GLY A 105 -23.48 -17.09 -4.26
N THR A 106 -23.43 -17.41 -5.54
CA THR A 106 -22.35 -16.97 -6.44
C THR A 106 -22.84 -15.80 -7.29
N TYR A 107 -22.15 -14.67 -7.22
CA TYR A 107 -22.49 -13.41 -7.89
C TYR A 107 -21.42 -13.08 -8.93
N THR A 108 -21.80 -13.11 -10.20
CA THR A 108 -20.96 -12.62 -11.29
C THR A 108 -21.20 -11.13 -11.45
N GLU A 109 -20.16 -10.34 -11.18
CA GLU A 109 -20.28 -8.88 -11.13
C GLU A 109 -19.63 -8.21 -12.33
N ASN A 110 -20.31 -7.22 -12.87
CA ASN A 110 -19.75 -6.35 -13.90
C ASN A 110 -18.81 -5.31 -13.25
N ASN A 111 -17.55 -5.63 -13.22
CA ASN A 111 -16.51 -4.80 -12.64
C ASN A 111 -15.88 -3.83 -13.67
N PRO A 112 -15.29 -2.69 -13.22
CA PRO A 112 -15.05 -2.33 -11.82
C PRO A 112 -16.30 -1.74 -11.13
N ILE A 113 -16.45 -2.05 -9.83
CA ILE A 113 -17.51 -1.49 -8.99
C ILE A 113 -16.89 -0.40 -8.10
N ALA A 114 -17.24 0.86 -8.35
CA ALA A 114 -16.75 1.99 -7.57
C ALA A 114 -17.63 2.25 -6.35
N LEU A 115 -17.10 2.02 -5.15
CA LEU A 115 -17.85 2.17 -3.90
C LEU A 115 -17.99 3.63 -3.49
N PRO A 116 -19.19 4.09 -3.07
CA PRO A 116 -19.33 5.37 -2.39
C PRO A 116 -18.62 5.37 -1.03
N LYS A 117 -18.32 6.56 -0.52
CA LYS A 117 -17.65 6.75 0.77
C LYS A 117 -18.39 6.03 1.90
N GLN A 118 -17.65 5.33 2.77
CA GLN A 118 -18.16 4.65 3.97
C GLN A 118 -19.24 3.58 3.71
N VAL A 119 -19.40 3.11 2.49
CA VAL A 119 -20.26 1.96 2.20
C VAL A 119 -19.57 0.68 2.66
N SER A 120 -20.33 -0.18 3.32
CA SER A 120 -19.87 -1.50 3.73
C SER A 120 -20.50 -2.60 2.88
N ILE A 121 -19.74 -3.61 2.48
CA ILE A 121 -20.22 -4.83 1.83
C ILE A 121 -19.95 -6.00 2.79
N ILE A 122 -21.00 -6.69 3.21
CA ILE A 122 -20.90 -7.76 4.19
C ILE A 122 -21.65 -9.00 3.67
N GLY A 123 -20.94 -10.10 3.50
CA GLY A 123 -21.54 -11.39 3.17
C GLY A 123 -22.20 -12.05 4.37
N ASP A 124 -23.15 -12.94 4.12
CA ASP A 124 -23.76 -13.74 5.18
C ASP A 124 -22.80 -14.81 5.71
N SER A 125 -21.88 -15.30 4.86
CA SER A 125 -20.88 -16.31 5.22
C SER A 125 -19.69 -16.24 4.30
N LEU A 126 -18.49 -16.36 4.88
CA LEU A 126 -17.21 -16.34 4.16
C LEU A 126 -17.17 -17.31 2.98
N ARG A 127 -17.73 -18.51 3.11
CA ARG A 127 -17.61 -19.57 2.09
C ARG A 127 -18.82 -19.69 1.17
N GLU A 128 -19.97 -19.22 1.60
CA GLU A 128 -21.21 -19.36 0.85
C GLU A 128 -21.50 -18.15 -0.03
N VAL A 129 -20.85 -17.01 0.23
CA VAL A 129 -20.94 -15.83 -0.63
C VAL A 129 -19.70 -15.75 -1.50
N SER A 130 -19.85 -16.07 -2.78
CA SER A 130 -18.76 -16.06 -3.76
C SER A 130 -18.98 -14.98 -4.81
N ILE A 131 -17.97 -14.14 -5.03
CA ILE A 131 -17.99 -13.09 -6.05
C ILE A 131 -17.07 -13.48 -7.18
N VAL A 132 -17.56 -13.38 -8.41
CA VAL A 132 -16.84 -13.70 -9.64
C VAL A 132 -16.72 -12.44 -10.50
N PRO A 133 -15.51 -11.94 -10.77
CA PRO A 133 -15.31 -10.84 -11.72
C PRO A 133 -15.71 -11.26 -13.13
N ASN A 134 -16.57 -10.50 -13.79
CA ASN A 134 -16.97 -10.74 -15.19
C ASN A 134 -15.95 -10.20 -16.19
N ASN A 135 -15.27 -9.10 -15.85
CA ASN A 135 -14.23 -8.49 -16.66
C ASN A 135 -12.85 -8.79 -16.06
N ALA A 136 -12.16 -9.75 -16.62
CA ALA A 136 -10.85 -10.18 -16.12
C ALA A 136 -9.76 -9.08 -16.19
N GLY A 137 -9.86 -8.14 -17.10
CA GLY A 137 -8.88 -7.07 -17.31
C GLY A 137 -9.10 -5.82 -16.44
N SER A 138 -10.04 -5.84 -15.50
CA SER A 138 -10.36 -4.70 -14.63
C SER A 138 -10.39 -5.11 -13.17
N ASP A 139 -10.04 -4.18 -12.28
CA ASP A 139 -10.18 -4.39 -10.83
C ASP A 139 -11.65 -4.70 -10.46
N LEU A 140 -11.89 -5.45 -9.39
CA LEU A 140 -13.26 -5.77 -8.97
C LEU A 140 -13.88 -4.61 -8.18
N PHE A 141 -13.26 -4.19 -7.08
CA PHE A 141 -13.75 -3.09 -6.26
C PHE A 141 -12.80 -1.91 -6.26
N HIS A 142 -13.30 -0.74 -6.61
CA HIS A 142 -12.63 0.52 -6.39
C HIS A 142 -13.12 1.16 -5.10
N VAL A 143 -12.26 1.22 -4.08
CA VAL A 143 -12.63 1.73 -2.75
C VAL A 143 -12.59 3.24 -2.65
N ALA A 144 -13.37 3.75 -1.71
CA ALA A 144 -13.43 5.12 -1.24
C ALA A 144 -13.14 5.19 0.28
N PRO A 145 -12.94 6.40 0.86
CA PRO A 145 -12.66 6.53 2.28
C PRO A 145 -13.64 5.80 3.18
N GLY A 146 -13.11 4.98 4.09
CA GLY A 146 -13.89 4.29 5.11
C GLY A 146 -14.77 3.15 4.61
N ASN A 147 -14.54 2.61 3.41
CA ASN A 147 -15.23 1.39 2.98
C ASN A 147 -14.81 0.20 3.85
N TYR A 148 -15.74 -0.72 4.04
CA TYR A 148 -15.54 -1.96 4.74
C TYR A 148 -16.07 -3.13 3.90
N ILE A 149 -15.24 -4.15 3.68
CA ILE A 149 -15.59 -5.35 2.89
C ILE A 149 -15.28 -6.56 3.76
N SER A 150 -16.29 -7.40 4.01
CA SER A 150 -16.09 -8.58 4.86
C SER A 150 -16.96 -9.78 4.50
N ASP A 151 -16.50 -10.95 4.99
CA ASP A 151 -17.23 -12.22 4.97
C ASP A 151 -17.59 -12.69 3.54
N LEU A 152 -16.63 -12.53 2.61
CA LEU A 152 -16.78 -12.85 1.19
C LEU A 152 -15.65 -13.76 0.71
N SER A 153 -15.95 -14.62 -0.25
CA SER A 153 -14.96 -15.30 -1.09
C SER A 153 -14.97 -14.74 -2.51
N PHE A 154 -13.82 -14.70 -3.15
CA PHE A 154 -13.64 -14.29 -4.54
C PHE A 154 -13.12 -15.47 -5.34
N THR A 155 -13.73 -15.77 -6.48
CA THR A 155 -13.38 -16.92 -7.33
C THR A 155 -13.33 -16.53 -8.80
N GLY A 156 -12.62 -17.32 -9.61
CA GLY A 156 -12.48 -17.07 -11.05
C GLY A 156 -11.04 -16.78 -11.45
N THR A 157 -10.86 -16.05 -12.53
CA THR A 157 -9.55 -15.71 -13.10
C THR A 157 -9.56 -14.25 -13.55
N MET A 158 -8.47 -13.55 -13.28
CA MET A 158 -8.21 -12.19 -13.76
C MET A 158 -6.96 -12.13 -14.63
N THR A 159 -6.79 -11.05 -15.34
CA THR A 159 -5.53 -10.71 -16.01
C THR A 159 -4.55 -10.18 -14.97
N ALA A 160 -3.29 -10.56 -15.09
CA ALA A 160 -2.23 -10.05 -14.21
C ALA A 160 -2.23 -8.51 -14.14
N GLY A 161 -2.13 -7.97 -12.94
CA GLY A 161 -2.23 -6.53 -12.67
C GLY A 161 -3.62 -6.03 -12.28
N SER A 162 -4.69 -6.81 -12.51
CA SER A 162 -6.04 -6.52 -12.01
C SER A 162 -6.19 -6.97 -10.56
N ALA A 163 -6.95 -6.22 -9.76
CA ALA A 163 -7.06 -6.44 -8.33
C ALA A 163 -8.48 -6.72 -7.84
N ILE A 164 -8.60 -7.45 -6.73
CA ILE A 164 -9.88 -7.63 -6.03
C ILE A 164 -10.29 -6.31 -5.38
N VAL A 165 -9.38 -5.65 -4.67
CA VAL A 165 -9.64 -4.36 -4.04
C VAL A 165 -8.51 -3.40 -4.39
N ALA A 166 -8.86 -2.25 -4.95
CA ALA A 166 -7.91 -1.24 -5.40
C ALA A 166 -8.38 0.19 -5.09
N PHE A 167 -7.46 1.14 -5.05
CA PHE A 167 -7.81 2.54 -5.28
C PHE A 167 -8.21 2.74 -6.74
N ASN A 168 -9.20 3.60 -6.98
CA ASN A 168 -9.63 3.87 -8.35
C ASN A 168 -8.52 4.59 -9.14
N PRO A 169 -7.97 3.99 -10.20
CA PRO A 169 -6.86 4.59 -10.95
C PRO A 169 -7.28 5.82 -11.77
N ASN A 170 -8.57 6.01 -12.01
CA ASN A 170 -9.10 7.11 -12.81
C ASN A 170 -9.52 8.32 -11.97
N VAL A 171 -9.48 8.21 -10.64
CA VAL A 171 -9.95 9.28 -9.75
C VAL A 171 -9.01 9.43 -8.58
N ILE A 172 -8.37 10.59 -8.47
CA ILE A 172 -7.61 10.94 -7.28
C ILE A 172 -8.60 11.36 -6.19
N ARG A 173 -8.59 10.66 -5.06
CA ARG A 173 -9.51 10.91 -3.95
C ARG A 173 -8.76 11.29 -2.68
N TYR A 174 -9.40 12.12 -1.87
CA TYR A 174 -8.94 12.38 -0.51
C TYR A 174 -9.42 11.27 0.42
N PHE A 175 -8.46 10.54 1.01
CA PHE A 175 -8.75 9.52 2.00
C PHE A 175 -8.58 10.09 3.41
N SER A 176 -9.70 10.31 4.08
CA SER A 176 -9.76 10.69 5.50
C SER A 176 -9.78 9.47 6.44
N GLN A 177 -9.99 8.29 5.90
CA GLN A 177 -10.07 7.02 6.61
C GLN A 177 -9.64 5.91 5.65
N SER A 178 -8.86 4.94 6.13
CA SER A 178 -8.47 3.78 5.34
C SER A 178 -9.68 2.92 4.98
N ALA A 179 -9.63 2.29 3.81
CA ALA A 179 -10.53 1.19 3.50
C ALA A 179 -10.09 -0.07 4.25
N TYR A 180 -11.03 -0.93 4.60
CA TYR A 180 -10.79 -2.11 5.42
C TYR A 180 -11.34 -3.37 4.76
N VAL A 181 -10.52 -4.43 4.67
CA VAL A 181 -10.93 -5.76 4.19
C VAL A 181 -10.72 -6.76 5.30
N ARG A 182 -11.77 -7.50 5.66
CA ARG A 182 -11.73 -8.42 6.79
C ARG A 182 -12.41 -9.75 6.48
N ASN A 183 -11.84 -10.82 7.03
CA ASN A 183 -12.42 -12.17 6.94
C ASN A 183 -12.88 -12.51 5.50
N CYS A 184 -11.97 -12.36 4.55
CA CYS A 184 -12.20 -12.66 3.14
C CYS A 184 -11.26 -13.76 2.65
N THR A 185 -11.63 -14.43 1.55
CA THR A 185 -10.73 -15.36 0.86
C THR A 185 -10.69 -15.06 -0.62
N ASN A 186 -9.50 -14.91 -1.18
CA ASN A 186 -9.28 -14.72 -2.60
C ASN A 186 -8.75 -16.00 -3.25
N PHE A 187 -9.53 -16.57 -4.16
CA PHE A 187 -9.15 -17.71 -5.02
C PHE A 187 -9.00 -17.31 -6.49
N VAL A 188 -9.04 -16.01 -6.81
CA VAL A 188 -9.00 -15.55 -8.20
C VAL A 188 -7.58 -15.64 -8.73
N THR A 189 -7.35 -16.55 -9.67
CA THR A 189 -6.02 -16.76 -10.29
C THR A 189 -5.52 -15.49 -10.98
N ASN A 190 -4.21 -15.24 -10.92
CA ASN A 190 -3.48 -14.09 -11.45
C ASN A 190 -3.85 -12.72 -10.84
N SER A 191 -4.79 -12.66 -9.91
CA SER A 191 -5.25 -11.39 -9.33
C SER A 191 -4.25 -10.81 -8.33
N ILE A 192 -4.39 -9.51 -8.09
CA ILE A 192 -3.84 -8.85 -6.91
C ILE A 192 -4.95 -8.79 -5.85
N GLY A 193 -4.69 -9.30 -4.63
CA GLY A 193 -5.69 -9.25 -3.57
C GLY A 193 -6.00 -7.82 -3.12
N LEU A 194 -4.96 -7.05 -2.75
CA LEU A 194 -5.04 -5.62 -2.43
C LEU A 194 -4.03 -4.85 -3.28
N LYS A 195 -4.49 -3.81 -3.95
CA LYS A 195 -3.65 -2.91 -4.77
C LYS A 195 -3.75 -1.49 -4.25
N ILE A 196 -2.67 -1.03 -3.63
CA ILE A 196 -2.60 0.25 -2.94
C ILE A 196 -1.60 1.14 -3.66
N ASP A 197 -2.06 1.93 -4.62
CA ASP A 197 -1.24 2.91 -5.33
C ASP A 197 -1.44 4.29 -4.72
N GLY A 198 -0.42 4.79 -4.02
CA GLY A 198 -0.47 6.06 -3.33
C GLY A 198 -0.66 7.29 -4.23
N ASN A 199 -0.49 7.16 -5.56
CA ASN A 199 -0.79 8.22 -6.51
C ASN A 199 -2.28 8.53 -6.64
N HIS A 200 -3.15 7.59 -6.24
CA HIS A 200 -4.60 7.77 -6.31
C HIS A 200 -5.21 8.33 -5.02
N SER A 201 -4.36 8.72 -4.05
CA SER A 201 -4.78 9.38 -2.81
C SER A 201 -4.00 10.69 -2.59
N ILE A 202 -4.72 11.77 -2.29
CA ILE A 202 -4.15 13.08 -1.92
C ILE A 202 -4.24 13.39 -0.43
N GLY A 203 -4.70 12.46 0.40
CA GLY A 203 -4.86 12.65 1.84
C GLY A 203 -3.71 12.09 2.66
N PRO A 204 -3.77 12.27 3.99
CA PRO A 204 -2.80 11.67 4.91
C PRO A 204 -2.89 10.14 4.94
N PHE A 205 -4.02 9.56 4.54
CA PHE A 205 -4.26 8.12 4.54
C PHE A 205 -4.19 7.55 3.12
N LYS A 206 -2.99 7.28 2.65
CA LYS A 206 -2.76 6.51 1.42
C LYS A 206 -2.77 5.01 1.72
N SER A 207 -3.74 4.55 2.49
CA SER A 207 -3.66 3.24 3.14
C SER A 207 -4.92 2.41 3.03
N MET A 208 -4.71 1.09 3.06
CA MET A 208 -5.74 0.09 3.35
C MET A 208 -5.31 -0.74 4.55
N VAL A 209 -6.30 -1.28 5.24
CA VAL A 209 -6.10 -2.20 6.36
C VAL A 209 -6.73 -3.54 6.00
N THR A 210 -6.05 -4.62 6.32
CA THR A 210 -6.63 -5.95 6.19
C THR A 210 -6.46 -6.76 7.47
N ASP A 211 -7.46 -7.57 7.78
CA ASP A 211 -7.46 -8.51 8.89
C ASP A 211 -8.11 -9.83 8.46
N SER A 212 -7.44 -10.96 8.73
CA SER A 212 -7.95 -12.30 8.40
C SER A 212 -8.30 -12.45 6.90
N TYR A 213 -7.40 -12.03 6.02
CA TYR A 213 -7.59 -12.15 4.58
C TYR A 213 -6.69 -13.24 3.98
N THR A 214 -7.28 -14.35 3.61
CA THR A 214 -6.56 -15.46 2.97
C THR A 214 -6.44 -15.22 1.47
N GLN A 215 -5.22 -15.29 0.95
CA GLN A 215 -4.89 -15.15 -0.47
C GLN A 215 -4.42 -16.51 -1.02
N TYR A 216 -5.24 -17.15 -1.80
CA TYR A 216 -4.91 -18.38 -2.55
C TYR A 216 -5.08 -18.11 -4.05
N ASN A 217 -4.51 -17.03 -4.52
CA ASN A 217 -4.59 -16.53 -5.88
C ASN A 217 -3.33 -16.93 -6.67
N GLN A 218 -3.33 -18.17 -7.13
CA GLN A 218 -2.21 -18.73 -7.89
C GLN A 218 -1.70 -17.77 -8.97
N ASN A 219 -0.37 -17.64 -9.11
CA ASN A 219 0.34 -16.70 -9.99
C ASN A 219 -0.01 -15.23 -9.75
N GLY A 220 -0.70 -14.89 -8.68
CA GLY A 220 -1.09 -13.53 -8.33
C GLY A 220 -0.20 -12.91 -7.25
N ILE A 221 -0.59 -11.74 -6.81
CA ILE A 221 0.06 -11.01 -5.72
C ILE A 221 -0.95 -10.84 -4.58
N GLY A 222 -0.56 -11.21 -3.35
CA GLY A 222 -1.45 -11.04 -2.20
C GLY A 222 -1.73 -9.57 -1.92
N CYS A 223 -0.68 -8.76 -1.74
CA CYS A 223 -0.81 -7.31 -1.54
C CYS A 223 0.28 -6.57 -2.33
N SER A 224 -0.11 -5.61 -3.16
CA SER A 224 0.79 -4.72 -3.90
C SER A 224 0.64 -3.29 -3.41
N ILE A 225 1.74 -2.70 -2.93
CA ILE A 225 1.79 -1.36 -2.35
C ILE A 225 2.82 -0.55 -3.11
N THR A 226 2.38 0.52 -3.76
CA THR A 226 3.23 1.33 -4.64
C THR A 226 3.07 2.83 -4.37
N ASN A 227 4.03 3.63 -4.86
CA ASN A 227 3.95 5.09 -4.88
C ASN A 227 3.65 5.70 -3.50
N GLU A 228 4.43 5.29 -2.50
CA GLU A 228 4.27 5.73 -1.10
C GLU A 228 2.92 5.36 -0.45
N GLY A 229 2.21 4.39 -1.01
CA GLY A 229 1.06 3.77 -0.38
C GLY A 229 1.46 3.05 0.91
N TYR A 230 0.49 2.73 1.75
CA TYR A 230 0.71 2.05 3.01
C TYR A 230 -0.34 0.96 3.25
N ALA A 231 0.07 -0.15 3.82
CA ALA A 231 -0.83 -1.18 4.31
C ALA A 231 -0.56 -1.52 5.77
N GLN A 232 -1.64 -1.68 6.55
CA GLN A 232 -1.60 -2.40 7.81
C GLN A 232 -2.15 -3.79 7.56
N ILE A 233 -1.31 -4.80 7.73
CA ILE A 233 -1.63 -6.19 7.41
C ILE A 233 -1.66 -7.00 8.70
N VAL A 234 -2.81 -7.54 9.03
CA VAL A 234 -3.03 -8.36 10.23
C VAL A 234 -3.62 -9.71 9.81
N SER A 235 -3.06 -10.80 10.30
CA SER A 235 -3.56 -12.17 10.06
C SER A 235 -3.85 -12.46 8.57
N MET A 236 -2.97 -12.03 7.68
CA MET A 236 -3.06 -12.35 6.26
C MET A 236 -2.26 -13.61 5.96
N PHE A 237 -2.90 -14.53 5.27
CA PHE A 237 -2.25 -15.75 4.78
C PHE A 237 -2.17 -15.70 3.26
N THR A 238 -0.95 -15.74 2.72
CA THR A 238 -0.72 -15.89 1.28
C THR A 238 -0.21 -17.29 1.02
N ILE A 239 -0.90 -18.03 0.16
CA ILE A 239 -0.63 -19.43 -0.11
C ILE A 239 -0.57 -19.63 -1.62
N ASN A 240 0.54 -20.17 -2.11
CA ASN A 240 0.74 -20.48 -3.53
C ASN A 240 0.54 -19.24 -4.45
N THR A 241 0.79 -18.05 -3.92
CA THR A 241 0.84 -16.81 -4.71
C THR A 241 2.22 -16.67 -5.36
N ASP A 242 2.31 -15.92 -6.45
CA ASP A 242 3.63 -15.57 -7.00
C ASP A 242 4.40 -14.69 -6.00
N VAL A 243 3.76 -13.63 -5.52
CA VAL A 243 4.31 -12.75 -4.48
C VAL A 243 3.31 -12.57 -3.36
N GLY A 244 3.72 -12.83 -2.12
CA GLY A 244 2.86 -12.62 -0.95
C GLY A 244 2.56 -11.13 -0.74
N VAL A 245 3.58 -10.33 -0.47
CA VAL A 245 3.48 -8.87 -0.32
C VAL A 245 4.60 -8.18 -1.06
N ALA A 246 4.25 -7.19 -1.88
CA ALA A 246 5.18 -6.37 -2.64
C ALA A 246 5.03 -4.89 -2.27
N CYS A 247 6.11 -4.29 -1.77
CA CYS A 247 6.24 -2.85 -1.55
C CYS A 247 7.22 -2.28 -2.58
N ASN A 248 6.73 -1.49 -3.52
CA ASN A 248 7.56 -0.90 -4.58
C ASN A 248 7.40 0.63 -4.60
N THR A 249 8.39 1.34 -5.16
CA THR A 249 8.33 2.80 -5.32
C THR A 249 7.92 3.55 -4.04
N GLY A 250 8.59 3.20 -2.91
CA GLY A 250 8.34 3.83 -1.62
C GLY A 250 7.10 3.33 -0.88
N GLY A 251 6.46 2.27 -1.38
CA GLY A 251 5.37 1.60 -0.68
C GLY A 251 5.85 0.98 0.63
N GLN A 252 5.04 1.03 1.68
CA GLN A 252 5.40 0.54 3.00
C GLN A 252 4.26 -0.25 3.62
N CYS A 253 4.58 -1.24 4.45
CA CYS A 253 3.58 -1.91 5.26
C CYS A 253 4.14 -2.42 6.59
N ASP A 254 3.24 -2.56 7.54
CA ASP A 254 3.45 -3.31 8.77
C ASP A 254 2.65 -4.61 8.72
N ILE A 255 3.32 -5.72 9.02
CA ILE A 255 2.73 -7.06 8.98
C ILE A 255 2.77 -7.67 10.37
N THR A 256 1.63 -8.14 10.83
CA THR A 256 1.48 -8.80 12.13
C THR A 256 0.67 -10.09 12.00
N ASN A 257 1.09 -11.13 12.70
CA ASN A 257 0.41 -12.43 12.80
C ASN A 257 0.00 -13.00 11.42
N SER A 258 0.93 -12.99 10.47
CA SER A 258 0.69 -13.34 9.08
C SER A 258 1.63 -14.46 8.62
N ASN A 259 1.33 -15.07 7.49
CA ASN A 259 2.14 -16.13 6.91
C ASN A 259 2.15 -16.02 5.38
N SER A 260 3.30 -16.33 4.79
CA SER A 260 3.44 -16.54 3.34
C SER A 260 4.00 -17.94 3.10
N SER A 261 3.28 -18.77 2.35
CA SER A 261 3.60 -20.17 2.14
C SER A 261 3.51 -20.59 0.68
N PHE A 262 4.43 -21.41 0.24
CA PHE A 262 4.40 -22.14 -1.03
C PHE A 262 4.30 -21.27 -2.29
N GLY A 263 4.70 -20.02 -2.22
CA GLY A 263 4.81 -19.10 -3.35
C GLY A 263 6.26 -18.92 -3.80
N ASN A 264 6.47 -18.13 -4.86
CA ASN A 264 7.83 -17.83 -5.32
C ASN A 264 8.51 -16.81 -4.40
N TYR A 265 7.77 -15.80 -3.95
CA TYR A 265 8.27 -14.74 -3.07
C TYR A 265 7.29 -14.46 -1.94
N GLY A 266 7.76 -14.48 -0.69
CA GLY A 266 6.93 -14.12 0.46
C GLY A 266 6.77 -12.62 0.59
N LEU A 267 7.88 -11.91 0.68
CA LEU A 267 7.93 -10.46 0.85
C LEU A 267 8.93 -9.86 -0.12
N VAL A 268 8.56 -8.74 -0.74
CA VAL A 268 9.40 -7.98 -1.68
C VAL A 268 9.36 -6.51 -1.30
N ALA A 269 10.51 -5.86 -1.13
CA ALA A 269 10.60 -4.41 -0.96
C ALA A 269 11.63 -3.84 -1.95
N ASP A 270 11.19 -2.97 -2.85
CA ASP A 270 12.03 -2.46 -3.94
C ASP A 270 11.83 -0.97 -4.21
N GLY A 271 12.96 -0.28 -4.39
CA GLY A 271 13.01 1.09 -4.87
C GLY A 271 12.59 2.15 -3.84
N VAL A 272 12.45 3.37 -4.34
CA VAL A 272 12.13 4.56 -3.56
C VAL A 272 10.91 5.27 -4.12
N GLY A 273 10.24 6.04 -3.28
CA GLY A 273 9.05 6.81 -3.64
C GLY A 273 9.34 7.91 -4.65
N PRO A 274 8.33 8.32 -5.42
CA PRO A 274 8.48 9.37 -6.43
C PRO A 274 8.62 10.77 -5.81
N ARG A 275 8.22 10.96 -4.54
CA ARG A 275 8.26 12.27 -3.90
C ARG A 275 9.66 12.61 -3.44
N LYS A 276 10.14 13.75 -3.89
CA LYS A 276 11.41 14.33 -3.53
C LYS A 276 11.24 15.32 -2.38
N TYR A 277 11.94 15.05 -1.28
CA TYR A 277 12.10 16.01 -0.18
C TYR A 277 13.51 16.54 -0.23
N THR A 278 13.73 17.77 0.18
CA THR A 278 15.08 18.36 0.17
C THR A 278 15.43 19.03 1.47
N GLY A 279 16.73 19.02 1.79
CA GLY A 279 17.32 19.78 2.87
C GLY A 279 18.63 20.40 2.40
N ILE A 280 19.09 21.42 3.09
CA ILE A 280 20.37 22.09 2.79
C ILE A 280 21.37 21.73 3.88
N ILE A 281 22.54 21.22 3.51
CA ILE A 281 23.62 20.91 4.46
C ILE A 281 24.05 22.17 5.18
N THR A 282 24.03 22.14 6.50
CA THR A 282 24.47 23.24 7.38
C THR A 282 25.81 23.00 8.06
N SER A 283 26.19 21.73 8.20
CA SER A 283 27.53 21.36 8.61
C SER A 283 28.22 20.58 7.52
N SER A 284 29.50 20.81 7.26
CA SER A 284 30.26 20.00 6.33
C SER A 284 30.19 18.55 6.76
N GLN A 285 29.72 17.68 5.86
CA GLN A 285 29.89 16.25 6.00
C GLN A 285 31.39 15.94 5.84
N VAL A 286 32.01 15.44 6.86
CA VAL A 286 33.40 14.97 6.81
C VAL A 286 33.42 13.59 6.13
N ALA A 287 34.42 13.35 5.27
CA ALA A 287 34.60 12.01 4.69
C ALA A 287 34.69 10.93 5.78
N ASP A 288 34.13 9.76 5.48
CA ASP A 288 34.02 8.61 6.38
C ASP A 288 33.22 8.85 7.67
N LYS A 289 32.22 9.75 7.60
CA LYS A 289 31.23 9.96 8.66
C LYS A 289 29.83 9.58 8.19
N ASP A 290 29.06 9.16 9.17
CA ASP A 290 27.64 8.77 8.99
C ASP A 290 26.65 9.85 9.46
N GLU A 291 27.15 10.99 9.95
CA GLU A 291 26.33 12.06 10.53
C GLU A 291 26.52 13.39 9.82
N PHE A 292 25.43 14.11 9.60
CA PHE A 292 25.42 15.46 9.02
C PHE A 292 24.17 16.23 9.46
N THR A 293 24.21 17.56 9.38
CA THR A 293 23.10 18.43 9.72
C THR A 293 22.51 19.09 8.48
N ILE A 294 21.18 19.20 8.45
CA ILE A 294 20.45 19.85 7.37
C ILE A 294 19.51 20.92 7.90
N ASN A 295 19.31 21.95 7.10
CA ASN A 295 18.26 22.94 7.29
C ASN A 295 17.08 22.60 6.40
N LEU A 296 15.90 22.52 7.01
CA LEU A 296 14.61 22.21 6.39
C LEU A 296 13.72 23.44 6.24
N ASN A 297 14.18 24.64 6.58
CA ASN A 297 13.38 25.84 6.43
C ASN A 297 13.15 26.15 4.97
N THR A 298 11.89 26.21 4.56
CA THR A 298 11.49 26.63 3.22
C THR A 298 10.58 27.87 3.30
N PRO A 299 10.71 28.82 2.35
CA PRO A 299 9.89 30.01 2.36
C PRO A 299 8.43 29.67 2.08
N THR A 300 7.53 30.45 2.68
CA THR A 300 6.12 30.49 2.29
C THR A 300 5.99 31.51 1.18
N LEU A 301 5.45 31.11 0.03
CA LEU A 301 5.32 31.91 -1.16
C LEU A 301 3.86 32.30 -1.37
N ASN A 302 3.61 33.57 -1.71
CA ASN A 302 2.25 34.01 -2.04
C ASN A 302 1.87 33.49 -3.44
N VAL A 303 0.63 33.02 -3.56
CA VAL A 303 0.03 32.65 -4.85
C VAL A 303 -0.52 33.91 -5.51
N SER A 304 -0.12 34.14 -6.75
CA SER A 304 -0.60 35.26 -7.57
C SER A 304 -1.65 34.85 -8.60
N ASN A 305 -1.69 33.56 -8.95
CA ASN A 305 -2.72 33.00 -9.82
C ASN A 305 -2.89 31.50 -9.58
N PHE A 306 -4.11 31.00 -9.85
CA PHE A 306 -4.45 29.59 -9.74
C PHE A 306 -5.45 29.21 -10.85
N VAL A 307 -4.98 28.48 -11.85
CA VAL A 307 -5.80 28.00 -12.97
C VAL A 307 -6.13 26.54 -12.74
N TYR A 308 -7.41 26.22 -12.73
CA TYR A 308 -7.90 24.90 -12.37
C TYR A 308 -8.79 24.30 -13.46
N ASP A 309 -8.45 23.09 -13.88
CA ASP A 309 -9.29 22.24 -14.73
C ASP A 309 -10.12 21.29 -13.86
N ASN A 310 -11.42 21.52 -13.81
CA ASN A 310 -12.33 20.73 -12.98
C ASN A 310 -12.52 19.28 -13.47
N THR A 311 -12.24 18.98 -14.73
CA THR A 311 -12.40 17.64 -15.30
C THR A 311 -11.22 16.75 -14.90
N THR A 312 -10.01 17.25 -15.07
CA THR A 312 -8.78 16.50 -14.78
C THR A 312 -8.28 16.65 -13.35
N GLY A 313 -8.71 17.69 -12.65
CA GLY A 313 -8.20 18.07 -11.33
C GLY A 313 -6.81 18.72 -11.37
N LEU A 314 -6.30 19.04 -12.56
CA LEU A 314 -5.00 19.68 -12.70
C LEU A 314 -5.11 21.17 -12.37
N ALA A 315 -4.21 21.63 -11.51
CA ALA A 315 -4.07 23.04 -11.16
C ALA A 315 -2.70 23.56 -11.58
N THR A 316 -2.68 24.71 -12.27
CA THR A 316 -1.48 25.51 -12.49
C THR A 316 -1.43 26.59 -11.44
N VAL A 317 -0.41 26.56 -10.59
CA VAL A 317 -0.19 27.52 -9.50
C VAL A 317 0.91 28.47 -9.92
N THR A 318 0.64 29.78 -9.83
CA THR A 318 1.64 30.84 -10.07
C THR A 318 1.95 31.53 -8.76
N THR A 319 3.23 31.61 -8.40
CA THR A 319 3.71 32.31 -7.19
C THR A 319 4.19 33.72 -7.53
N SER A 320 4.17 34.62 -6.54
CA SER A 320 4.62 36.00 -6.71
C SER A 320 6.15 36.14 -6.87
N SER A 321 6.90 35.12 -6.53
CA SER A 321 8.36 35.06 -6.65
C SER A 321 8.80 33.65 -7.07
N ALA A 322 10.04 33.50 -7.46
CA ALA A 322 10.60 32.19 -7.83
C ALA A 322 10.39 31.17 -6.71
N HIS A 323 9.82 30.02 -7.07
CA HIS A 323 9.42 29.00 -6.08
C HIS A 323 10.52 27.99 -5.77
N GLY A 324 11.44 27.73 -6.67
CA GLY A 324 12.50 26.74 -6.46
C GLY A 324 12.02 25.28 -6.35
N PHE A 325 10.75 25.01 -6.68
CA PHE A 325 10.22 23.64 -6.65
C PHE A 325 10.69 22.86 -7.88
N GLU A 326 10.88 21.57 -7.70
CA GLU A 326 11.21 20.62 -8.74
C GLU A 326 10.12 19.55 -8.87
N VAL A 327 10.06 18.89 -10.01
CA VAL A 327 9.13 17.77 -10.24
C VAL A 327 9.35 16.68 -9.18
N GLY A 328 8.27 16.16 -8.62
CA GLY A 328 8.27 15.18 -7.55
C GLY A 328 8.34 15.76 -6.13
N MET A 329 8.60 17.08 -5.95
CA MET A 329 8.52 17.69 -4.62
C MET A 329 7.09 17.74 -4.10
N GLY A 330 6.91 17.56 -2.80
CA GLY A 330 5.66 17.85 -2.11
C GLY A 330 5.47 19.34 -1.90
N VAL A 331 4.27 19.85 -2.12
CA VAL A 331 3.88 21.23 -1.85
C VAL A 331 2.56 21.28 -1.07
N THR A 332 2.48 22.14 -0.06
CA THR A 332 1.24 22.47 0.63
C THR A 332 0.68 23.77 0.08
N LEU A 333 -0.62 23.78 -0.19
CA LEU A 333 -1.36 24.96 -0.60
C LEU A 333 -2.29 25.41 0.54
N SER A 334 -2.50 26.70 0.70
CA SER A 334 -3.33 27.23 1.76
C SER A 334 -4.03 28.51 1.33
N SER A 335 -5.25 28.71 1.82
CA SER A 335 -6.01 29.97 1.76
C SER A 335 -6.20 30.55 0.34
N ILE A 336 -6.28 29.71 -0.68
CA ILE A 336 -6.58 30.13 -2.05
C ILE A 336 -8.08 30.41 -2.14
N SER A 337 -8.46 31.65 -2.42
CA SER A 337 -9.86 32.03 -2.59
C SER A 337 -10.33 31.73 -4.02
N LEU A 338 -11.37 30.91 -4.13
CA LEU A 338 -11.97 30.47 -5.39
C LEU A 338 -13.45 30.87 -5.43
N THR A 339 -13.92 31.37 -6.57
CA THR A 339 -15.34 31.57 -6.86
C THR A 339 -15.88 30.34 -7.57
N CYS A 340 -16.97 29.78 -7.07
CA CYS A 340 -17.68 28.61 -7.62
C CYS A 340 -19.19 28.95 -7.72
N PRO A 341 -20.00 28.15 -8.44
CA PRO A 341 -21.46 28.38 -8.56
C PRO A 341 -22.20 28.50 -7.23
N PHE A 342 -21.62 27.97 -6.16
CA PHE A 342 -22.20 27.99 -4.80
C PHE A 342 -21.56 29.06 -3.88
N GLY A 343 -20.93 30.09 -4.45
CA GLY A 343 -20.27 31.20 -3.72
C GLY A 343 -18.76 31.05 -3.63
N THR A 344 -18.14 31.96 -2.87
CA THR A 344 -16.67 31.94 -2.67
C THR A 344 -16.27 30.89 -1.63
N LYS A 345 -15.24 30.14 -1.94
CA LYS A 345 -14.64 29.11 -1.09
C LYS A 345 -13.15 29.32 -0.96
N ASN A 346 -12.60 28.93 0.19
CA ASN A 346 -11.16 28.86 0.38
C ASN A 346 -10.68 27.43 0.14
N TYR A 347 -9.62 27.29 -0.61
CA TYR A 347 -9.01 26.00 -0.91
C TYR A 347 -7.60 25.92 -0.26
N PRO A 348 -7.21 24.80 0.30
CA PRO A 348 -8.03 23.65 0.70
C PRO A 348 -9.03 24.03 1.81
N ASP A 349 -10.22 23.44 1.77
CA ASP A 349 -11.34 23.75 2.66
C ASP A 349 -11.05 23.33 4.12
N GLY A 350 -10.39 24.21 4.88
CA GLY A 350 -10.16 24.06 6.32
C GLY A 350 -9.41 22.78 6.76
N LYS A 351 -8.93 21.98 5.82
CA LYS A 351 -8.26 20.72 6.09
C LYS A 351 -6.75 20.92 6.06
N VAL A 352 -6.14 20.70 7.21
CA VAL A 352 -4.69 20.75 7.39
C VAL A 352 -4.07 19.45 6.85
N GLY A 353 -2.94 19.56 6.15
CA GLY A 353 -2.13 18.39 5.80
C GLY A 353 -2.30 17.84 4.38
N TYR A 354 -2.91 18.60 3.46
CA TYR A 354 -2.86 18.23 2.05
C TYR A 354 -1.48 18.52 1.46
N VAL A 355 -0.79 17.49 1.06
CA VAL A 355 0.46 17.59 0.33
C VAL A 355 0.22 17.17 -1.11
N PHE A 356 0.51 18.06 -2.04
CA PHE A 356 0.40 17.82 -3.46
C PHE A 356 1.78 17.61 -4.06
N GLU A 357 1.88 16.74 -5.05
CA GLU A 357 3.12 16.53 -5.79
C GLU A 357 3.22 17.53 -6.94
N VAL A 358 4.37 18.15 -7.11
CA VAL A 358 4.70 18.98 -8.28
C VAL A 358 4.83 18.07 -9.50
N LYS A 359 3.90 18.16 -10.44
CA LYS A 359 3.84 17.33 -11.64
C LYS A 359 4.66 17.88 -12.81
N SER A 360 4.73 19.20 -12.93
CA SER A 360 5.60 19.89 -13.89
C SER A 360 5.96 21.28 -13.39
N VAL A 361 7.07 21.80 -13.89
CA VAL A 361 7.52 23.17 -13.66
C VAL A 361 7.47 23.90 -15.00
N GLY A 362 6.57 24.87 -15.13
CA GLY A 362 6.40 25.64 -16.36
C GLY A 362 7.40 26.78 -16.47
N THR A 363 7.57 27.54 -15.38
CA THR A 363 8.53 28.65 -15.25
C THR A 363 9.11 28.67 -13.85
N THR A 364 10.02 29.60 -13.57
CA THR A 364 10.54 29.78 -12.19
C THR A 364 9.45 30.18 -11.18
N THR A 365 8.30 30.68 -11.64
CA THR A 365 7.18 31.10 -10.82
C THR A 365 5.91 30.27 -11.01
N SER A 366 5.90 29.26 -11.89
CA SER A 366 4.71 28.44 -12.11
C SER A 366 5.00 26.96 -12.12
N PHE A 367 4.13 26.19 -11.49
CA PHE A 367 4.16 24.74 -11.45
C PHE A 367 2.75 24.16 -11.54
N THR A 368 2.66 22.89 -11.93
CA THR A 368 1.38 22.18 -11.95
C THR A 368 1.33 21.11 -10.85
N THR A 369 0.13 20.91 -10.34
CA THR A 369 -0.16 19.84 -9.38
C THR A 369 -1.57 19.31 -9.60
N ASN A 370 -1.85 18.08 -9.21
CA ASN A 370 -3.21 17.54 -9.26
C ASN A 370 -3.88 17.72 -7.88
N VAL A 371 -4.95 18.46 -7.85
CA VAL A 371 -5.72 18.76 -6.64
C VAL A 371 -7.05 17.99 -6.58
N GLY A 372 -7.27 17.09 -7.53
CA GLY A 372 -8.48 16.29 -7.68
C GLY A 372 -9.55 16.96 -8.53
N PRO A 373 -10.38 16.19 -9.26
CA PRO A 373 -11.44 16.73 -10.09
C PRO A 373 -12.62 17.25 -9.25
N SER A 374 -13.40 18.14 -9.83
CA SER A 374 -14.63 18.68 -9.26
C SER A 374 -15.76 18.62 -10.29
N THR A 375 -16.98 18.46 -9.80
CA THR A 375 -18.19 18.49 -10.65
C THR A 375 -18.58 19.89 -11.10
N VAL A 376 -17.91 20.92 -10.57
CA VAL A 376 -18.20 22.33 -10.88
C VAL A 376 -16.91 23.11 -11.14
N PRO A 377 -16.95 24.15 -11.98
CA PRO A 377 -15.80 24.99 -12.23
C PRO A 377 -15.47 25.87 -11.02
N HIS A 378 -14.20 26.18 -10.87
CA HIS A 378 -13.67 27.07 -9.84
C HIS A 378 -12.74 28.09 -10.50
N THR A 379 -12.95 29.36 -10.22
CA THR A 379 -12.16 30.46 -10.74
C THR A 379 -11.38 31.12 -9.61
N TYR A 380 -10.09 31.35 -9.81
CA TYR A 380 -9.26 32.06 -8.85
C TYR A 380 -9.75 33.48 -8.63
N ASN A 381 -9.88 33.82 -7.36
CA ASN A 381 -10.28 35.16 -6.95
C ASN A 381 -9.09 35.93 -6.37
N SER A 382 -8.45 35.39 -5.34
CA SER A 382 -7.31 36.06 -4.70
C SER A 382 -6.66 35.18 -3.64
N GLY A 383 -5.51 35.66 -3.16
CA GLY A 383 -4.81 35.10 -1.99
C GLY A 383 -4.22 33.74 -2.20
N GLY A 384 -3.85 33.13 -1.12
CA GLY A 384 -3.24 31.82 -1.07
C GLY A 384 -1.73 31.83 -0.90
N THR A 385 -1.25 30.72 -0.37
CA THR A 385 0.18 30.45 -0.21
C THR A 385 0.54 29.07 -0.71
N ALA A 386 1.75 28.94 -1.20
CA ALA A 386 2.39 27.66 -1.53
C ALA A 386 3.68 27.53 -0.73
N LYS A 387 3.90 26.36 -0.15
CA LYS A 387 5.10 26.06 0.62
C LYS A 387 5.53 24.65 0.32
N GLN A 388 6.85 24.42 0.18
CA GLN A 388 7.37 23.06 0.09
C GLN A 388 6.96 22.30 1.36
N ASP A 389 6.44 21.10 1.17
CA ASP A 389 6.18 20.20 2.29
C ASP A 389 7.49 19.74 2.90
N ILE A 390 7.63 20.00 4.18
CA ILE A 390 8.80 19.58 4.94
C ILE A 390 8.37 18.44 5.84
N ILE A 391 8.90 17.27 5.55
CA ILE A 391 8.85 16.16 6.49
C ILE A 391 10.21 16.12 7.18
N ARG A 392 10.23 16.03 8.51
CA ARG A 392 11.44 15.63 9.21
C ARG A 392 11.87 14.29 8.62
N PRO A 393 13.11 14.14 8.14
CA PRO A 393 13.62 12.86 7.72
C PRO A 393 13.46 11.82 8.84
N PHE A 394 13.14 10.60 8.49
CA PHE A 394 12.91 9.54 9.47
C PHE A 394 13.53 8.22 8.99
N ASP A 395 13.67 7.29 9.90
CA ASP A 395 14.04 5.92 9.58
C ASP A 395 13.06 5.31 8.55
N GLY A 396 13.58 4.66 7.51
CA GLY A 396 12.80 4.21 6.36
C GLY A 396 12.77 5.20 5.18
N GLN A 397 13.63 6.22 5.20
CA GLN A 397 13.95 7.06 4.06
C GLN A 397 15.41 6.88 3.63
N VAL A 398 15.70 7.25 2.41
CA VAL A 398 17.07 7.30 1.86
C VAL A 398 17.42 8.71 1.45
N VAL A 399 18.70 9.03 1.55
CA VAL A 399 19.28 10.31 1.14
C VAL A 399 20.31 10.11 0.04
N TYR A 400 20.33 11.00 -0.94
CA TYR A 400 21.35 11.09 -1.98
C TYR A 400 22.24 12.30 -1.69
N PHE A 401 23.55 12.08 -1.71
CA PHE A 401 24.51 13.18 -1.58
C PHE A 401 25.06 13.63 -2.92
N ASP A 402 25.21 12.70 -3.85
CA ASP A 402 25.74 12.98 -5.19
C ASP A 402 25.30 11.90 -6.18
N ALA A 403 24.62 12.30 -7.25
CA ALA A 403 24.17 11.42 -8.33
C ALA A 403 25.33 10.91 -9.23
N LEU A 404 26.56 11.39 -9.02
CA LEU A 404 27.71 10.98 -9.85
C LEU A 404 28.23 9.58 -9.50
N TYR A 405 27.94 9.10 -8.30
CA TYR A 405 28.47 7.82 -7.83
C TYR A 405 27.42 6.73 -7.85
N LYS A 406 27.80 5.65 -8.51
CA LYS A 406 26.92 4.50 -8.76
C LYS A 406 27.46 3.24 -8.11
N GLU A 407 26.58 2.26 -8.04
CA GLU A 407 26.89 0.89 -7.65
C GLU A 407 26.25 -0.09 -8.63
N VAL A 408 26.77 -1.32 -8.71
CA VAL A 408 26.23 -2.37 -9.57
C VAL A 408 24.98 -2.95 -8.92
N GLN A 409 23.84 -2.79 -9.56
CA GLN A 409 22.57 -3.32 -9.06
C GLN A 409 22.37 -4.79 -9.43
N LYS A 410 22.53 -5.08 -10.72
CA LYS A 410 22.21 -6.39 -11.29
C LYS A 410 23.12 -6.71 -12.46
N ILE A 411 23.30 -7.97 -12.71
CA ILE A 411 24.01 -8.47 -13.89
C ILE A 411 23.04 -9.35 -14.69
N ASN A 412 22.74 -8.94 -15.91
CA ASN A 412 21.92 -9.71 -16.83
C ASN A 412 22.83 -10.54 -17.73
N VAL A 413 22.66 -11.86 -17.73
CA VAL A 413 23.32 -12.76 -18.70
C VAL A 413 22.72 -12.49 -20.07
N ALA A 414 23.54 -12.08 -21.02
CA ALA A 414 23.11 -11.85 -22.40
C ALA A 414 23.26 -13.10 -23.25
N ASP A 415 24.36 -13.86 -23.04
CA ASP A 415 24.60 -15.17 -23.62
C ASP A 415 25.32 -16.02 -22.56
N GLY A 416 24.72 -17.13 -22.18
CA GLY A 416 25.26 -18.04 -21.18
C GLY A 416 26.49 -18.84 -21.65
N GLY A 417 26.82 -18.78 -22.93
CA GLY A 417 27.91 -19.57 -23.52
C GLY A 417 27.68 -21.07 -23.41
N SER A 418 28.75 -21.84 -23.50
CA SER A 418 28.67 -23.29 -23.42
C SER A 418 29.99 -23.94 -22.95
N GLY A 419 29.92 -25.22 -22.56
CA GLY A 419 31.09 -26.04 -22.18
C GLY A 419 31.60 -25.81 -20.76
N TYR A 420 30.83 -25.14 -19.91
CA TYR A 420 31.18 -24.93 -18.52
C TYR A 420 30.94 -26.19 -17.69
N THR A 421 31.97 -26.67 -17.01
CA THR A 421 31.89 -27.77 -16.04
C THR A 421 31.91 -27.28 -14.59
N THR A 422 32.35 -26.04 -14.40
CA THR A 422 32.35 -25.31 -13.12
C THR A 422 31.96 -23.85 -13.39
N PRO A 423 31.36 -23.17 -12.40
CA PRO A 423 31.03 -21.74 -12.55
C PRO A 423 32.25 -20.89 -12.94
N PRO A 424 32.17 -20.07 -13.99
CA PRO A 424 33.27 -19.24 -14.41
C PRO A 424 33.56 -18.12 -13.41
N LYS A 425 34.82 -17.69 -13.36
CA LYS A 425 35.23 -16.54 -12.58
C LYS A 425 34.66 -15.26 -13.20
N ILE A 426 33.99 -14.46 -12.38
CA ILE A 426 33.51 -13.12 -12.75
C ILE A 426 34.51 -12.08 -12.23
N THR A 427 34.86 -11.12 -13.09
CA THR A 427 35.68 -9.97 -12.71
C THR A 427 34.98 -8.69 -13.21
N ILE A 428 34.74 -7.76 -12.31
CA ILE A 428 34.19 -6.44 -12.61
C ILE A 428 35.33 -5.43 -12.39
N ASP A 429 35.51 -4.46 -13.27
CA ASP A 429 36.56 -3.46 -13.09
C ASP A 429 36.40 -2.67 -11.79
N ALA A 430 37.51 -2.22 -11.25
CA ALA A 430 37.49 -1.37 -10.06
C ALA A 430 36.91 0.01 -10.39
N PRO A 431 36.21 0.67 -9.45
CA PRO A 431 35.81 2.06 -9.62
C PRO A 431 37.03 2.98 -9.72
N GLY A 432 36.89 4.10 -10.44
CA GLY A 432 37.98 5.05 -10.64
C GLY A 432 38.27 5.96 -9.42
N THR A 433 37.44 5.91 -8.37
CA THR A 433 37.62 6.71 -7.17
C THR A 433 38.56 6.04 -6.16
N SER A 434 39.35 6.82 -5.45
CA SER A 434 40.34 6.31 -4.47
C SER A 434 39.68 5.59 -3.27
N TRP A 435 38.44 5.97 -2.94
CA TRP A 435 37.64 5.38 -1.87
C TRP A 435 36.66 4.32 -2.38
N GLY A 436 36.70 4.04 -3.69
CA GLY A 436 35.80 3.09 -4.31
C GLY A 436 36.06 1.65 -3.88
N ILE A 437 34.99 0.87 -3.87
CA ILE A 437 35.03 -0.56 -3.60
C ILE A 437 34.54 -1.29 -4.84
N ARG A 438 35.33 -2.29 -5.26
CA ARG A 438 35.00 -3.12 -6.42
C ARG A 438 33.76 -3.98 -6.13
N ALA A 439 32.83 -4.02 -7.08
CA ALA A 439 31.74 -4.97 -7.05
C ALA A 439 32.24 -6.41 -7.27
N THR A 440 31.59 -7.35 -6.64
CA THR A 440 31.90 -8.79 -6.81
C THR A 440 30.64 -9.57 -7.15
N ALA A 441 30.81 -10.62 -7.95
CA ALA A 441 29.69 -11.47 -8.38
C ALA A 441 30.13 -12.92 -8.53
N VAL A 442 29.17 -13.84 -8.47
CA VAL A 442 29.34 -15.27 -8.72
C VAL A 442 28.39 -15.74 -9.80
N ALA A 443 28.84 -16.70 -10.62
CA ALA A 443 27.99 -17.32 -11.62
C ALA A 443 27.43 -18.65 -11.13
N SER A 444 26.25 -19.03 -11.59
CA SER A 444 25.72 -20.39 -11.59
C SER A 444 25.70 -20.95 -13.00
N ILE A 445 25.76 -22.26 -13.13
CA ILE A 445 25.71 -22.95 -14.42
C ILE A 445 24.58 -23.97 -14.42
N LYS A 446 23.93 -24.10 -15.57
CA LYS A 446 22.93 -25.11 -15.86
C LYS A 446 23.19 -25.69 -17.25
N ASP A 447 23.23 -27.01 -17.39
CA ASP A 447 23.45 -27.69 -18.68
C ASP A 447 24.71 -27.22 -19.44
N GLY A 448 25.77 -26.86 -18.69
CA GLY A 448 27.04 -26.43 -19.25
C GLY A 448 27.05 -24.97 -19.76
N SER A 449 26.05 -24.20 -19.42
CA SER A 449 25.89 -22.76 -19.76
C SER A 449 25.78 -21.94 -18.47
N VAL A 450 26.21 -20.68 -18.50
CA VAL A 450 25.94 -19.72 -17.38
C VAL A 450 24.46 -19.40 -17.36
N ASP A 451 23.80 -19.77 -16.29
CA ASP A 451 22.36 -19.57 -16.09
C ASP A 451 22.09 -18.19 -15.45
N GLU A 452 22.85 -17.85 -14.41
CA GLU A 452 22.70 -16.59 -13.70
C GLU A 452 24.04 -16.08 -13.16
N ILE A 453 24.14 -14.75 -13.02
CA ILE A 453 25.23 -14.09 -12.32
C ILE A 453 24.65 -13.25 -11.19
N THR A 454 24.95 -13.67 -9.96
CA THR A 454 24.50 -13.00 -8.74
C THR A 454 25.55 -12.04 -8.25
N VAL A 455 25.19 -10.77 -8.01
CA VAL A 455 26.05 -9.77 -7.38
C VAL A 455 26.19 -10.10 -5.90
N VAL A 456 27.40 -10.30 -5.42
CA VAL A 456 27.71 -10.58 -4.00
C VAL A 456 27.95 -9.28 -3.24
N SER A 457 28.63 -8.33 -3.88
CA SER A 457 28.81 -6.98 -3.36
C SER A 457 28.62 -5.99 -4.51
N ASN A 458 27.76 -5.01 -4.30
CA ASN A 458 27.45 -3.98 -5.29
C ASN A 458 28.64 -3.08 -5.62
N GLY A 459 29.64 -3.05 -4.75
CA GLY A 459 30.70 -2.07 -4.81
C GLY A 459 30.19 -0.66 -4.57
N ARG A 460 31.01 0.34 -4.77
CA ARG A 460 30.63 1.77 -4.71
C ARG A 460 31.68 2.64 -5.37
N GLY A 461 31.30 3.86 -5.75
CA GLY A 461 32.25 4.85 -6.29
C GLY A 461 32.46 4.75 -7.78
N TYR A 462 31.59 4.09 -8.51
CA TYR A 462 31.61 4.06 -9.97
C TYR A 462 31.06 5.39 -10.53
N THR A 463 31.77 5.96 -11.46
CA THR A 463 31.32 7.16 -12.20
C THR A 463 30.69 6.82 -13.56
N GLY A 464 30.71 5.56 -13.94
CA GLY A 464 30.13 4.99 -15.16
C GLY A 464 30.00 3.47 -15.04
N THR A 465 29.52 2.83 -16.09
CA THR A 465 29.39 1.37 -16.13
C THR A 465 30.77 0.71 -16.27
N PRO A 466 31.22 -0.09 -15.30
CA PRO A 466 32.50 -0.82 -15.44
C PRO A 466 32.42 -1.95 -16.46
N LEU A 467 33.54 -2.43 -16.93
CA LEU A 467 33.57 -3.65 -17.70
C LEU A 467 33.37 -4.86 -16.80
N ILE A 468 32.65 -5.85 -17.32
CA ILE A 468 32.51 -7.19 -16.73
C ILE A 468 33.24 -8.18 -17.63
N ASN A 469 34.05 -9.02 -17.03
CA ASN A 469 34.73 -10.11 -17.71
C ASN A 469 34.32 -11.45 -17.08
N ILE A 470 33.84 -12.35 -17.92
CA ILE A 470 33.44 -13.71 -17.56
C ILE A 470 34.48 -14.65 -18.16
N ALA A 471 35.11 -15.50 -17.33
CA ALA A 471 36.07 -16.44 -17.85
C ALA A 471 35.39 -17.46 -18.77
N GLY A 472 35.72 -17.45 -20.08
CA GLY A 472 35.11 -18.29 -21.11
C GLY A 472 34.38 -17.49 -22.19
N ASN A 473 33.26 -17.99 -22.67
CA ASN A 473 32.51 -17.43 -23.81
C ASN A 473 31.14 -16.81 -23.48
N ALA A 474 30.75 -16.82 -22.21
CA ALA A 474 29.52 -16.14 -21.78
C ALA A 474 29.67 -14.61 -21.80
N THR A 475 28.56 -13.92 -22.00
CA THR A 475 28.49 -12.46 -21.99
C THR A 475 27.39 -11.95 -21.09
N ALA A 476 27.58 -10.78 -20.48
CA ALA A 476 26.61 -10.16 -19.60
C ALA A 476 26.66 -8.64 -19.66
N SER A 477 25.61 -7.99 -19.19
CA SER A 477 25.51 -6.54 -19.04
C SER A 477 25.22 -6.16 -17.58
N LEU A 478 25.73 -4.98 -17.19
CA LEU A 478 25.55 -4.44 -15.83
C LEU A 478 24.42 -3.41 -15.80
N ILE A 479 23.58 -3.49 -14.79
CA ILE A 479 22.63 -2.43 -14.44
C ILE A 479 23.23 -1.65 -13.27
N MET A 480 23.38 -0.33 -13.49
CA MET A 480 23.95 0.59 -12.52
C MET A 480 22.84 1.46 -11.92
N VAL A 481 22.94 1.75 -10.62
CA VAL A 481 22.05 2.68 -9.92
C VAL A 481 22.86 3.71 -9.13
N ASP A 482 22.25 4.85 -8.85
CA ASP A 482 22.86 5.87 -8.01
C ASP A 482 22.97 5.36 -6.55
N LYS A 483 24.11 5.62 -5.92
CA LYS A 483 24.31 5.27 -4.51
C LYS A 483 23.48 6.18 -3.63
N TYR A 484 22.64 5.59 -2.80
CA TYR A 484 21.90 6.28 -1.75
C TYR A 484 22.20 5.66 -0.37
N TYR A 485 21.90 6.40 0.65
CA TYR A 485 22.18 6.01 2.04
C TYR A 485 20.88 5.97 2.82
N SER A 486 20.61 4.84 3.48
CA SER A 486 19.44 4.69 4.35
C SER A 486 19.60 5.51 5.62
N ILE A 487 18.55 6.24 5.97
CA ILE A 487 18.52 7.02 7.21
C ILE A 487 18.28 6.08 8.39
N LYS A 488 19.23 6.07 9.32
CA LYS A 488 19.19 5.28 10.55
C LYS A 488 18.43 5.99 11.66
N SER A 489 18.69 7.28 11.83
CA SER A 489 18.05 8.10 12.85
C SER A 489 18.08 9.57 12.51
N THR A 490 17.21 10.34 13.14
CA THR A 490 17.20 11.79 13.02
C THR A 490 16.87 12.44 14.36
N THR A 491 17.45 13.62 14.63
CA THR A 491 17.06 14.43 15.78
C THR A 491 15.74 15.17 15.52
N PRO A 492 15.00 15.59 16.57
CA PRO A 492 13.91 16.53 16.41
C PRO A 492 14.36 17.82 15.71
N ILE A 493 13.46 18.41 14.92
CA ILE A 493 13.76 19.69 14.26
C ILE A 493 13.81 20.79 15.32
N SER A 494 14.93 21.50 15.38
CA SER A 494 15.12 22.68 16.22
C SER A 494 15.57 23.85 15.35
N SER A 495 14.80 24.95 15.36
CA SER A 495 15.06 26.13 14.51
C SER A 495 15.22 25.80 13.01
N GLY A 496 14.49 24.79 12.55
CA GLY A 496 14.56 24.31 11.16
C GLY A 496 15.72 23.34 10.87
N ILE A 497 16.56 23.05 11.83
CA ILE A 497 17.73 22.17 11.68
C ILE A 497 17.44 20.81 12.30
N CYS A 498 17.87 19.76 11.65
CA CYS A 498 17.97 18.43 12.24
C CYS A 498 19.27 17.74 11.84
N THR A 499 19.73 16.82 12.68
CA THR A 499 20.86 15.93 12.40
C THR A 499 20.32 14.64 11.83
N ILE A 500 20.93 14.15 10.78
CA ILE A 500 20.64 12.86 10.14
C ILE A 500 21.83 11.95 10.36
N THR A 501 21.57 10.73 10.80
CA THR A 501 22.55 9.63 10.84
C THR A 501 22.14 8.61 9.80
N VAL A 502 23.06 8.18 8.95
CA VAL A 502 22.84 7.14 7.92
C VAL A 502 23.50 5.83 8.32
N ASN A 503 23.10 4.73 7.67
CA ASN A 503 23.60 3.40 8.03
C ASN A 503 25.06 3.16 7.69
N ASP A 504 25.55 3.80 6.61
CA ASP A 504 26.93 3.64 6.14
C ASP A 504 27.66 4.98 6.16
N ASN A 505 28.96 4.94 6.41
CA ASN A 505 29.79 6.14 6.27
C ASN A 505 29.77 6.64 4.81
N VAL A 506 29.59 7.95 4.65
CA VAL A 506 29.73 8.62 3.37
C VAL A 506 31.22 8.86 3.11
N PRO A 507 31.82 8.22 2.10
CA PRO A 507 33.27 8.17 1.95
C PRO A 507 33.90 9.47 1.40
N TYR A 508 33.11 10.48 1.13
CA TYR A 508 33.54 11.78 0.61
C TYR A 508 32.88 12.94 1.37
N ALA A 509 33.48 14.10 1.32
CA ALA A 509 32.93 15.29 1.95
C ALA A 509 31.78 15.88 1.13
N VAL A 510 30.71 16.27 1.83
CA VAL A 510 29.58 17.00 1.24
C VAL A 510 29.60 18.43 1.77
N GLY A 511 29.68 19.41 0.87
CA GLY A 511 29.90 20.81 1.26
C GLY A 511 28.68 21.46 1.90
N VAL A 512 28.92 22.45 2.78
CA VAL A 512 27.86 23.32 3.31
C VAL A 512 27.16 24.06 2.18
N GLY A 513 25.83 24.17 2.26
CA GLY A 513 25.01 24.78 1.23
C GLY A 513 24.56 23.82 0.12
N SER A 514 25.08 22.57 0.09
CA SER A 514 24.59 21.56 -0.83
C SER A 514 23.17 21.17 -0.54
N THR A 515 22.34 21.07 -1.57
CA THR A 515 20.99 20.52 -1.47
C THR A 515 21.07 19.01 -1.53
N VAL A 516 20.51 18.35 -0.54
CA VAL A 516 20.41 16.89 -0.50
C VAL A 516 18.95 16.46 -0.64
N PRO A 517 18.61 15.65 -1.64
CA PRO A 517 17.30 15.05 -1.76
C PRO A 517 17.19 13.80 -0.89
N PHE A 518 16.01 13.55 -0.36
CA PHE A 518 15.67 12.31 0.31
C PHE A 518 14.28 11.83 -0.11
N TYR A 519 14.08 10.52 -0.04
CA TYR A 519 12.92 9.82 -0.57
C TYR A 519 12.45 8.76 0.42
N LYS A 520 11.16 8.44 0.42
CA LYS A 520 10.69 7.23 1.13
C LYS A 520 11.26 5.99 0.47
N GLN A 521 11.78 5.09 1.27
CA GLN A 521 12.22 3.77 0.85
C GLN A 521 11.04 2.80 0.88
N SER A 522 10.99 1.86 -0.06
CA SER A 522 10.11 0.71 0.04
C SER A 522 10.51 -0.13 1.25
N ARG A 523 9.53 -0.48 2.10
CA ARG A 523 9.81 -1.10 3.38
C ARG A 523 8.69 -2.00 3.84
N ILE A 524 9.05 -3.15 4.41
CA ILE A 524 8.14 -4.06 5.09
C ILE A 524 8.64 -4.25 6.51
N ILE A 525 7.81 -3.91 7.50
CA ILE A 525 8.06 -4.22 8.91
C ILE A 525 7.22 -5.43 9.28
N ALA A 526 7.88 -6.54 9.56
CA ALA A 526 7.23 -7.80 9.87
C ALA A 526 7.39 -8.14 11.35
N SER A 527 6.44 -7.72 12.19
CA SER A 527 6.50 -7.91 13.65
C SER A 527 6.18 -9.35 14.08
N SER A 528 5.37 -10.07 13.32
CA SER A 528 5.11 -11.50 13.53
C SER A 528 4.64 -12.13 12.21
N HIS A 529 5.57 -12.38 11.33
CA HIS A 529 5.33 -13.02 10.04
C HIS A 529 6.12 -14.32 9.96
N SER A 530 5.50 -15.36 9.46
CA SER A 530 6.16 -16.64 9.22
C SER A 530 6.18 -16.96 7.73
N PHE A 531 7.19 -17.70 7.33
CA PHE A 531 7.33 -18.20 5.98
C PHE A 531 7.35 -19.72 6.02
N GLU A 532 6.62 -20.35 5.13
CA GLU A 532 6.69 -21.78 4.93
C GLU A 532 6.95 -22.08 3.47
N TYR A 533 7.96 -22.88 3.22
CA TYR A 533 8.36 -23.25 1.91
C TYR A 533 8.78 -24.71 1.86
N ILE A 534 8.62 -25.26 0.70
CA ILE A 534 9.07 -26.62 0.40
C ILE A 534 10.33 -26.49 -0.46
N GLY A 535 11.47 -26.91 0.07
CA GLY A 535 12.73 -26.89 -0.67
C GLY A 535 12.70 -27.80 -1.89
N THR A 536 13.56 -27.51 -2.85
CA THR A 536 13.76 -28.38 -4.04
C THR A 536 14.37 -29.72 -3.69
N GLY A 537 14.94 -29.86 -2.49
CA GLY A 537 15.47 -31.10 -1.96
C GLY A 537 14.38 -32.04 -1.45
N VAL A 538 14.57 -33.33 -1.67
CA VAL A 538 13.74 -34.38 -1.10
C VAL A 538 14.52 -34.99 0.05
N ASP A 539 13.87 -35.14 1.20
CA ASP A 539 14.45 -35.85 2.32
C ASP A 539 14.76 -37.29 1.88
N PRO A 540 16.02 -37.73 1.96
CA PRO A 540 16.42 -39.03 1.46
C PRO A 540 15.80 -40.21 2.25
N VAL A 541 15.24 -39.93 3.45
CA VAL A 541 14.64 -40.96 4.30
C VAL A 541 13.16 -41.19 4.01
N ASN A 542 12.42 -40.11 3.82
CA ASN A 542 10.95 -40.19 3.71
C ASN A 542 10.40 -39.67 2.37
N SER A 543 11.25 -39.20 1.48
CA SER A 543 10.88 -38.64 0.17
C SER A 543 9.93 -37.44 0.26
N LEU A 544 9.88 -36.77 1.41
CA LEU A 544 9.11 -35.57 1.60
C LEU A 544 9.95 -34.32 1.31
N PRO A 545 9.34 -33.23 0.87
CA PRO A 545 10.04 -31.95 0.71
C PRO A 545 10.73 -31.53 2.01
N GLN A 546 11.98 -31.08 1.89
CA GLN A 546 12.74 -30.60 3.04
C GLN A 546 12.13 -29.29 3.54
N LYS A 547 11.99 -29.18 4.85
CA LYS A 547 11.52 -28.00 5.54
C LYS A 547 12.54 -27.54 6.55
N GLY A 548 12.73 -26.25 6.64
CA GLY A 548 13.61 -25.65 7.65
C GLY A 548 12.90 -24.47 8.35
N ALA A 549 13.01 -24.40 9.68
CA ALA A 549 12.54 -23.27 10.44
C ALA A 549 13.73 -22.50 11.00
N VAL A 550 13.77 -21.21 10.76
CA VAL A 550 14.83 -20.32 11.20
C VAL A 550 14.23 -19.18 11.99
N PRO A 551 14.56 -19.00 13.29
CA PRO A 551 14.12 -17.83 14.05
C PRO A 551 14.79 -16.56 13.53
N ILE A 552 14.05 -15.47 13.44
CA ILE A 552 14.52 -14.16 13.02
C ILE A 552 14.50 -13.21 14.22
N GLN A 553 15.58 -12.48 14.42
CA GLN A 553 15.66 -11.46 15.46
C GLN A 553 15.14 -10.10 14.96
N ASP A 554 15.45 -9.74 13.74
CA ASP A 554 15.05 -8.47 13.16
C ASP A 554 13.74 -8.62 12.39
N ASN A 555 12.78 -7.76 12.71
CA ASN A 555 11.45 -7.76 12.14
C ASN A 555 11.32 -6.81 10.94
N GLU A 556 12.39 -6.14 10.59
CA GLU A 556 12.40 -5.16 9.52
C GLU A 556 13.00 -5.75 8.25
N ILE A 557 12.25 -5.66 7.17
CA ILE A 557 12.66 -6.05 5.83
C ILE A 557 12.62 -4.81 4.95
N ASP A 558 13.77 -4.38 4.48
CA ASP A 558 13.91 -3.28 3.54
C ASP A 558 15.05 -3.54 2.55
N ASN A 559 15.22 -2.68 1.58
CA ASN A 559 16.31 -2.79 0.62
C ASN A 559 17.57 -2.01 1.01
N ARG A 560 17.73 -1.70 2.29
CA ARG A 560 18.95 -1.08 2.78
C ARG A 560 20.16 -1.94 2.44
N ASN A 561 21.21 -1.32 1.92
CA ASN A 561 22.46 -1.99 1.55
C ASN A 561 22.33 -3.10 0.49
N GLY A 562 21.23 -3.10 -0.27
CA GLY A 562 21.09 -3.97 -1.43
C GLY A 562 20.94 -5.46 -1.12
N GLY A 563 20.37 -5.82 0.01
CA GLY A 563 20.12 -7.22 0.32
C GLY A 563 19.50 -7.45 1.69
N LEU A 564 18.94 -8.62 1.88
CA LEU A 564 18.52 -9.10 3.19
C LEU A 564 19.67 -9.83 3.86
N THR A 565 19.98 -9.41 5.06
CA THR A 565 20.76 -10.22 5.98
C THR A 565 19.81 -10.78 7.04
N ILE A 566 19.73 -12.10 7.10
CA ILE A 566 19.02 -12.81 8.16
C ILE A 566 20.07 -13.22 9.18
N TYR A 567 19.89 -12.77 10.42
CA TYR A 567 20.76 -13.15 11.53
C TYR A 567 20.13 -14.33 12.26
N THR A 568 20.85 -15.45 12.44
CA THR A 568 20.40 -16.61 13.20
C THR A 568 21.15 -16.74 14.52
N SER A 569 20.46 -17.19 15.57
CA SER A 569 21.08 -17.39 16.90
C SER A 569 22.14 -18.48 16.93
N THR A 570 22.20 -19.33 15.92
CA THR A 570 23.21 -20.38 15.75
C THR A 570 23.76 -20.32 14.33
N ASP A 571 25.00 -20.72 14.16
CA ASP A 571 25.61 -20.83 12.83
C ASP A 571 24.82 -21.86 11.99
N GLN A 572 24.26 -21.38 10.88
CA GLN A 572 23.50 -22.18 9.92
C GLN A 572 24.32 -22.45 8.64
N THR A 573 25.59 -22.12 8.62
CA THR A 573 26.46 -22.35 7.46
C THR A 573 26.46 -23.84 7.09
N GLY A 574 26.08 -24.14 5.85
CA GLY A 574 25.97 -25.51 5.35
C GLY A 574 24.59 -26.16 5.55
N ASN A 575 23.68 -25.55 6.33
CA ASN A 575 22.33 -26.06 6.50
C ASN A 575 21.36 -25.63 5.38
N PHE A 576 21.76 -24.62 4.61
CA PHE A 576 20.98 -24.10 3.49
C PHE A 576 21.81 -24.14 2.22
N ARG A 577 21.15 -24.48 1.12
CA ARG A 577 21.74 -24.48 -0.22
C ARG A 577 21.16 -23.33 -1.04
N ILE A 578 21.94 -22.85 -1.98
CA ILE A 578 21.46 -21.89 -2.97
C ILE A 578 20.27 -22.50 -3.71
N GLY A 579 19.14 -21.79 -3.72
CA GLY A 579 17.90 -22.29 -4.31
C GLY A 579 16.97 -23.04 -3.36
N GLU A 580 17.43 -23.37 -2.14
CA GLU A 580 16.53 -23.89 -1.12
C GLU A 580 15.74 -22.75 -0.49
N GLY A 581 14.50 -22.99 -0.24
CA GLY A 581 13.70 -22.11 0.54
C GLY A 581 13.78 -22.43 2.03
N VAL A 582 13.25 -21.56 2.83
CA VAL A 582 13.33 -21.60 4.29
C VAL A 582 11.96 -21.40 4.90
N ILE A 583 11.71 -22.10 6.01
CA ILE A 583 10.64 -21.69 6.92
C ILE A 583 11.27 -20.69 7.86
N ILE A 584 10.77 -19.44 7.84
CA ILE A 584 11.19 -18.41 8.74
C ILE A 584 10.05 -18.16 9.69
N ASN A 585 10.23 -18.56 10.93
CA ASN A 585 9.27 -18.38 11.99
C ASN A 585 9.79 -17.32 12.94
N GLN A 586 9.08 -16.20 13.02
CA GLN A 586 9.48 -15.07 13.82
C GLN A 586 9.21 -15.34 15.29
N GLN A 587 10.24 -15.73 16.02
CA GLN A 587 10.25 -15.81 17.48
C GLN A 587 11.48 -15.09 18.02
N GLU A 588 11.38 -14.60 19.23
CA GLU A 588 12.46 -13.90 19.90
C GLU A 588 13.75 -14.72 19.89
N GLY A 589 14.81 -14.16 19.35
CA GLY A 589 16.13 -14.79 19.33
C GLY A 589 17.10 -14.09 18.38
N THR A 590 18.36 -14.04 18.77
CA THR A 590 19.43 -13.46 17.95
C THR A 590 19.95 -14.50 16.97
N ILE A 591 19.99 -14.14 15.70
CA ILE A 591 20.51 -15.03 14.65
C ILE A 591 21.73 -14.38 14.03
N SER A 592 22.82 -15.11 13.84
CA SER A 592 24.00 -14.65 13.08
C SER A 592 24.43 -15.70 12.08
N GLY A 593 24.29 -15.41 10.81
CA GLY A 593 24.74 -16.25 9.69
C GLY A 593 24.47 -15.56 8.36
N THR A 594 25.33 -15.76 7.39
CA THR A 594 25.15 -15.20 6.06
C THR A 594 24.58 -16.26 5.14
N PHE A 595 23.42 -16.01 4.59
CA PHE A 595 22.82 -16.86 3.59
C PHE A 595 23.19 -16.39 2.20
N TYR A 596 23.69 -17.29 1.40
CA TYR A 596 23.82 -17.09 -0.03
C TYR A 596 22.82 -18.01 -0.71
N SER A 597 21.64 -17.49 -0.99
CA SER A 597 20.66 -18.20 -1.78
C SER A 597 20.35 -17.37 -3.02
N LYS A 598 20.41 -18.02 -4.16
CA LYS A 598 20.04 -17.46 -5.45
C LYS A 598 18.66 -16.81 -5.44
N SER A 599 17.77 -17.35 -4.65
CA SER A 599 16.40 -16.91 -4.51
C SER A 599 16.17 -15.88 -3.39
N LEU A 600 17.14 -15.68 -2.52
CA LEU A 600 17.02 -14.76 -1.39
C LEU A 600 17.62 -13.39 -1.68
N PHE A 601 18.51 -13.31 -2.65
CA PHE A 601 19.24 -12.09 -2.92
C PHE A 601 19.17 -11.75 -4.39
N SER A 602 18.23 -10.91 -4.71
CA SER A 602 18.40 -10.08 -5.87
C SER A 602 18.97 -8.76 -5.38
N THR A 603 20.09 -8.52 -5.89
CA THR A 603 20.88 -7.33 -5.75
C THR A 603 20.06 -6.05 -5.73
N MET A 604 20.20 -5.29 -4.67
CA MET A 604 19.83 -3.89 -4.54
C MET A 604 18.39 -3.48 -4.66
N THR A 605 17.71 -4.16 -5.33
CA THR A 605 16.32 -4.09 -5.56
C THR A 605 15.98 -5.46 -5.70
N PRO A 606 15.00 -5.92 -5.64
CA PRO A 606 14.05 -6.04 -4.66
C PRO A 606 14.67 -6.84 -3.52
N PHE A 607 14.30 -6.52 -2.36
CA PHE A 607 14.42 -7.43 -1.26
C PHE A 607 13.46 -8.57 -1.51
N ILE A 608 13.98 -9.70 -1.85
CA ILE A 608 13.16 -10.86 -2.21
C ILE A 608 13.48 -12.01 -1.27
N LEU A 609 12.48 -12.41 -0.50
CA LEU A 609 12.51 -13.67 0.21
C LEU A 609 11.77 -14.72 -0.64
N ALA A 610 12.48 -15.61 -1.25
CA ALA A 610 11.86 -16.67 -2.05
C ALA A 610 11.20 -17.71 -1.16
N LEU A 611 10.01 -18.10 -1.52
CA LEU A 611 9.20 -19.10 -0.84
C LEU A 611 8.73 -20.15 -1.83
N GLY A 612 9.56 -20.85 -2.39
CA GLY A 612 9.18 -21.90 -3.28
C GLY A 612 10.35 -22.32 -4.15
N GLY A 613 10.48 -23.54 -4.32
CA GLY A 613 11.36 -24.08 -5.30
C GLY A 613 10.75 -23.90 -6.69
N ASP A 614 11.55 -23.97 -7.66
CA ASP A 614 11.36 -23.81 -9.12
C ASP A 614 9.96 -23.66 -9.65
#